data_3dd4446c37f3da82b083ff672559557b
#
_entry.id   3dd4446c37f3da82b083ff672559557b
#
_cell.length_a   1.000
_cell.length_b   1.000
_cell.length_c   1.000
_cell.angle_alpha   90.00
_cell.angle_beta   90.00
_cell.angle_gamma   90.00
#
_symmetry.space_group_name_H-M   'P 1'
#
loop_
_entity.id
_entity.type
_entity.pdbx_description
1 polymer ?
#
loop_
_entity_poly.entity_id
_entity_poly.type
_entity_poly.pdbx_seq_one_letter_code
_entity_poly.pdbx_strand_id
1 'polypeptide(L)'
;MAHSPPMKPTDLAIPILPSRSLSSTLAFYGRLGFEGEILGEGDAYAILTRGDLEIHFFLHTESVPAESWAGCYLRVADVEPLYKAFLAASLPLRGIPRMDAIENKLWGMREFAIVDEDGNLLRIGQVL
;
A
#
# COMPACT_ATOMS: atom_id res chain seq x y z
N MET A 1 -12.53 21.00 -0.18
CA MET A 1 -13.86 20.61 -0.60
C MET A 1 -14.32 19.40 0.22
N ALA A 2 -15.52 19.47 0.72
CA ALA A 2 -16.06 18.36 1.47
C ALA A 2 -16.33 17.17 0.54
N HIS A 3 -15.85 16.01 0.92
CA HIS A 3 -16.17 14.79 0.22
C HIS A 3 -17.57 14.32 0.59
N SER A 4 -18.43 14.11 -0.39
CA SER A 4 -19.76 13.58 -0.14
C SER A 4 -19.65 12.09 0.17
N PRO A 5 -20.14 11.62 1.32
CA PRO A 5 -20.15 10.19 1.59
C PRO A 5 -21.08 9.48 0.61
N PRO A 6 -20.84 8.20 0.32
CA PRO A 6 -21.76 7.42 -0.50
C PRO A 6 -23.12 7.33 0.19
N MET A 7 -24.18 7.24 -0.61
CA MET A 7 -25.56 7.11 -0.10
C MET A 7 -25.72 5.84 0.75
N LYS A 8 -25.01 4.79 0.40
CA LYS A 8 -24.93 3.54 1.18
C LYS A 8 -23.47 3.16 1.35
N PRO A 9 -23.05 2.82 2.55
CA PRO A 9 -21.72 2.29 2.74
C PRO A 9 -21.61 0.94 2.00
N THR A 10 -20.43 0.66 1.48
CA THR A 10 -20.11 -0.63 0.87
C THR A 10 -19.23 -1.43 1.82
N ASP A 11 -19.37 -2.75 1.76
CA ASP A 11 -18.49 -3.63 2.52
C ASP A 11 -17.11 -3.59 1.88
N LEU A 12 -16.08 -3.49 2.72
CA LEU A 12 -14.69 -3.45 2.29
C LEU A 12 -13.87 -4.40 3.14
N ALA A 13 -12.86 -5.02 2.51
CA ALA A 13 -11.80 -5.68 3.23
C ALA A 13 -10.59 -4.77 3.22
N ILE A 14 -10.08 -4.41 4.39
CA ILE A 14 -8.98 -3.46 4.52
C ILE A 14 -7.77 -4.18 5.11
N PRO A 15 -6.62 -4.20 4.41
CA PRO A 15 -5.42 -4.81 4.95
C PRO A 15 -4.89 -4.00 6.15
N ILE A 16 -4.36 -4.72 7.13
CA ILE A 16 -3.71 -4.13 8.31
C ILE A 16 -2.30 -4.70 8.37
N LEU A 17 -1.31 -3.85 8.22
CA LEU A 17 0.08 -4.25 8.06
C LEU A 17 0.96 -3.65 9.15
N PRO A 18 2.07 -4.32 9.52
CA PRO A 18 2.98 -3.79 10.54
C PRO A 18 3.86 -2.66 10.02
N SER A 19 4.22 -1.75 10.91
CA SER A 19 5.14 -0.65 10.64
C SER A 19 6.04 -0.44 11.86
N ARG A 20 7.34 -0.31 11.63
CA ARG A 20 8.29 0.01 12.71
C ARG A 20 8.24 1.47 13.12
N SER A 21 7.79 2.32 12.21
CA SER A 21 7.67 3.77 12.43
C SER A 21 6.54 4.30 11.54
N LEU A 22 5.44 4.69 12.17
CA LEU A 22 4.28 5.17 11.41
C LEU A 22 4.58 6.45 10.64
N SER A 23 5.39 7.36 11.18
CA SER A 23 5.78 8.57 10.45
C SER A 23 6.58 8.24 9.19
N SER A 24 7.50 7.28 9.26
CA SER A 24 8.25 6.80 8.10
C SER A 24 7.34 6.15 7.06
N THR A 25 6.36 5.37 7.53
CA THR A 25 5.36 4.74 6.67
C THR A 25 4.52 5.79 5.93
N LEU A 26 4.06 6.83 6.63
CA LEU A 26 3.32 7.92 5.99
C LEU A 26 4.18 8.62 4.93
N ALA A 27 5.46 8.87 5.21
CA ALA A 27 6.35 9.50 4.26
C ALA A 27 6.57 8.62 3.03
N PHE A 28 6.79 7.33 3.22
CA PHE A 28 7.00 6.38 2.14
C PHE A 28 5.77 6.31 1.22
N TYR A 29 4.61 6.04 1.79
CA TYR A 29 3.37 5.92 1.01
C TYR A 29 2.91 7.28 0.46
N GLY A 30 3.28 8.39 1.09
CA GLY A 30 3.05 9.72 0.54
C GLY A 30 3.73 9.92 -0.81
N ARG A 31 4.91 9.33 -1.00
CA ARG A 31 5.59 9.34 -2.30
C ARG A 31 4.84 8.54 -3.36
N LEU A 32 4.00 7.61 -2.94
CA LEU A 32 3.15 6.79 -3.82
C LEU A 32 1.77 7.41 -4.03
N GLY A 33 1.51 8.58 -3.47
CA GLY A 33 0.25 9.29 -3.62
C GLY A 33 -0.80 8.96 -2.57
N PHE A 34 -0.44 8.28 -1.48
CA PHE A 34 -1.35 8.04 -0.38
C PHE A 34 -1.35 9.22 0.58
N GLU A 35 -2.51 9.51 1.14
CA GLU A 35 -2.69 10.44 2.25
C GLU A 35 -2.96 9.63 3.50
N GLY A 36 -2.57 10.13 4.65
CA GLY A 36 -2.79 9.36 5.87
C GLY A 36 -2.70 10.18 7.12
N GLU A 37 -3.12 9.55 8.22
CA GLU A 37 -3.04 10.13 9.55
C GLU A 37 -2.68 9.06 10.56
N ILE A 38 -1.97 9.49 11.60
CA ILE A 38 -1.62 8.68 12.75
C ILE A 38 -2.65 8.97 13.83
N LEU A 39 -3.18 7.91 14.43
CA LEU A 39 -4.24 8.02 15.43
C LEU A 39 -4.15 6.87 16.43
N GLY A 40 -5.14 6.81 17.30
CA GLY A 40 -5.20 5.80 18.31
C GLY A 40 -4.43 6.16 19.57
N GLU A 41 -4.60 5.36 20.59
CA GLU A 41 -3.93 5.56 21.86
C GLU A 41 -2.42 5.36 21.69
N GLY A 42 -1.63 6.35 22.12
CA GLY A 42 -0.18 6.30 21.96
C GLY A 42 0.32 6.45 20.53
N ASP A 43 -0.53 6.95 19.62
CA ASP A 43 -0.17 7.10 18.19
C ASP A 43 0.34 5.79 17.58
N ALA A 44 -0.38 4.70 17.86
CA ALA A 44 0.05 3.35 17.51
C ALA A 44 -0.63 2.79 16.27
N TYR A 45 -1.41 3.59 15.56
CA TYR A 45 -2.17 3.16 14.39
C TYR A 45 -2.16 4.24 13.31
N ALA A 46 -2.25 3.82 12.06
CA ALA A 46 -2.33 4.75 10.94
C ALA A 46 -3.34 4.26 9.91
N ILE A 47 -4.03 5.21 9.29
CA ILE A 47 -4.97 4.96 8.19
C ILE A 47 -4.46 5.72 6.97
N LEU A 48 -4.23 5.02 5.88
CA LEU A 48 -3.75 5.58 4.63
C LEU A 48 -4.76 5.30 3.52
N THR A 49 -5.01 6.31 2.68
CA THR A 49 -5.93 6.18 1.55
C THR A 49 -5.36 6.76 0.27
N ARG A 50 -5.72 6.16 -0.85
CA ARG A 50 -5.46 6.68 -2.19
C ARG A 50 -6.63 6.29 -3.07
N GLY A 51 -7.46 7.28 -3.48
CA GLY A 51 -8.72 6.97 -4.15
C GLY A 51 -9.58 6.06 -3.26
N ASP A 52 -10.03 4.95 -3.79
CA ASP A 52 -10.83 3.97 -3.05
C ASP A 52 -9.98 2.96 -2.27
N LEU A 53 -8.66 3.01 -2.42
CA LEU A 53 -7.77 2.12 -1.68
C LEU A 53 -7.57 2.64 -0.26
N GLU A 54 -7.61 1.71 0.69
CA GLU A 54 -7.37 2.02 2.10
C GLU A 54 -6.51 0.93 2.70
N ILE A 55 -5.47 1.33 3.42
CA ILE A 55 -4.54 0.42 4.10
C ILE A 55 -4.33 0.97 5.50
N HIS A 56 -4.41 0.09 6.49
CA HIS A 56 -4.12 0.44 7.88
C HIS A 56 -2.77 -0.13 8.28
N PHE A 57 -2.12 0.55 9.21
CA PHE A 57 -0.85 0.10 9.77
C PHE A 57 -0.94 0.14 11.29
N PHE A 58 -0.34 -0.86 11.93
CA PHE A 58 -0.15 -0.86 13.38
C PHE A 58 1.33 -0.78 13.70
N LEU A 59 1.64 -0.09 14.81
CA LEU A 59 3.02 0.07 15.24
C LEU A 59 3.57 -1.26 15.77
N HIS A 60 4.68 -1.71 15.20
CA HIS A 60 5.39 -2.92 15.57
C HIS A 60 6.89 -2.68 15.46
N THR A 61 7.46 -2.00 16.46
CA THR A 61 8.84 -1.49 16.40
C THR A 61 9.89 -2.58 16.23
N GLU A 62 9.60 -3.79 16.68
CA GLU A 62 10.55 -4.91 16.65
C GLU A 62 10.43 -5.79 15.41
N SER A 63 9.58 -5.41 14.46
CA SER A 63 9.47 -6.11 13.19
C SER A 63 10.82 -6.14 12.47
N VAL A 64 11.13 -7.27 11.84
CA VAL A 64 12.35 -7.44 11.03
C VAL A 64 11.92 -7.55 9.57
N PRO A 65 12.13 -6.50 8.76
CA PRO A 65 11.61 -6.47 7.38
C PRO A 65 12.03 -7.67 6.53
N ALA A 66 13.27 -8.12 6.65
CA ALA A 66 13.76 -9.25 5.85
C ALA A 66 13.08 -10.58 6.20
N GLU A 67 12.41 -10.66 7.35
CA GLU A 67 11.71 -11.85 7.82
C GLU A 67 10.20 -11.71 7.73
N SER A 68 9.71 -10.63 7.14
CA SER A 68 8.27 -10.36 7.08
C SER A 68 7.54 -11.32 6.15
N TRP A 69 6.38 -11.79 6.61
CA TRP A 69 5.41 -12.54 5.83
C TRP A 69 4.14 -11.71 5.56
N ALA A 70 4.12 -10.46 6.00
CA ALA A 70 2.96 -9.59 5.86
C ALA A 70 2.82 -9.10 4.42
N GLY A 71 1.58 -8.99 3.98
CA GLY A 71 1.30 -8.48 2.65
C GLY A 71 -0.18 -8.47 2.34
N CYS A 72 -0.50 -7.97 1.16
CA CYS A 72 -1.88 -7.92 0.69
C CYS A 72 -1.93 -7.90 -0.84
N TYR A 73 -3.12 -8.08 -1.37
CA TYR A 73 -3.42 -7.91 -2.78
C TYR A 73 -4.41 -6.77 -2.95
N LEU A 74 -4.05 -5.78 -3.75
CA LEU A 74 -4.92 -4.65 -4.08
C LEU A 74 -5.46 -4.85 -5.50
N ARG A 75 -6.77 -5.03 -5.62
CA ARG A 75 -7.45 -5.11 -6.91
C ARG A 75 -7.87 -3.71 -7.33
N VAL A 76 -7.44 -3.28 -8.51
CA VAL A 76 -7.76 -1.97 -9.07
C VAL A 76 -8.45 -2.12 -10.42
N ALA A 77 -9.23 -1.12 -10.80
CA ALA A 77 -9.92 -1.13 -12.08
C ALA A 77 -8.96 -0.91 -13.25
N ASP A 78 -7.98 -0.02 -13.07
CA ASP A 78 -6.95 0.28 -14.07
C ASP A 78 -5.61 0.43 -13.37
N VAL A 79 -4.70 -0.49 -13.64
CA VAL A 79 -3.40 -0.56 -12.97
C VAL A 79 -2.38 0.42 -13.55
N GLU A 80 -2.54 0.86 -14.79
CA GLU A 80 -1.53 1.68 -15.48
C GLU A 80 -1.27 3.04 -14.81
N PRO A 81 -2.30 3.84 -14.46
CA PRO A 81 -2.04 5.12 -13.82
C PRO A 81 -1.33 4.95 -12.47
N LEU A 82 -1.70 3.91 -11.73
CA LEU A 82 -1.08 3.60 -10.45
C LEU A 82 0.37 3.22 -10.62
N TYR A 83 0.67 2.36 -11.59
CA TYR A 83 2.04 1.95 -11.89
C TYR A 83 2.92 3.15 -12.27
N LYS A 84 2.41 4.04 -13.13
CA LYS A 84 3.12 5.26 -13.52
C LYS A 84 3.42 6.17 -12.33
N ALA A 85 2.45 6.33 -11.44
CA ALA A 85 2.63 7.14 -10.24
C ALA A 85 3.71 6.53 -9.32
N PHE A 86 3.72 5.21 -9.19
CA PHE A 86 4.71 4.52 -8.36
C PHE A 86 6.10 4.54 -8.99
N LEU A 87 6.20 4.49 -10.32
CA LEU A 87 7.50 4.66 -11.01
C LEU A 87 8.15 5.98 -10.66
N ALA A 88 7.37 7.03 -10.47
CA ALA A 88 7.91 8.36 -10.12
C ALA A 88 8.60 8.37 -8.76
N ALA A 89 8.33 7.41 -7.89
CA ALA A 89 9.00 7.28 -6.60
C ALA A 89 10.42 6.70 -6.71
N SER A 90 10.80 6.17 -7.87
CA SER A 90 12.13 5.64 -8.15
C SER A 90 12.61 4.59 -7.16
N LEU A 91 11.72 3.63 -6.83
CA LEU A 91 12.09 2.55 -5.93
C LEU A 91 13.09 1.60 -6.60
N PRO A 92 14.03 1.01 -5.82
CA PRO A 92 14.96 0.03 -6.37
C PRO A 92 14.25 -1.21 -6.92
N LEU A 93 14.91 -1.92 -7.81
CA LEU A 93 14.42 -3.21 -8.33
C LEU A 93 14.68 -4.35 -7.35
N ARG A 94 15.60 -4.18 -6.41
CA ARG A 94 16.01 -5.21 -5.45
C ARG A 94 16.11 -4.64 -4.06
N GLY A 95 15.98 -5.52 -3.08
CA GLY A 95 16.11 -5.15 -1.68
C GLY A 95 14.81 -4.72 -1.05
N ILE A 96 14.93 -3.99 0.03
CA ILE A 96 13.81 -3.46 0.81
C ILE A 96 14.06 -1.97 1.02
N PRO A 97 13.23 -1.06 0.47
CA PRO A 97 12.06 -1.32 -0.37
C PRO A 97 12.42 -1.62 -1.83
N ARG A 98 11.44 -2.10 -2.60
CA ARG A 98 11.62 -2.36 -4.02
C ARG A 98 10.30 -2.34 -4.77
N MET A 99 10.38 -2.27 -6.08
CA MET A 99 9.24 -2.36 -6.98
C MET A 99 9.64 -3.13 -8.23
N ASP A 100 8.82 -4.09 -8.65
CA ASP A 100 9.07 -4.83 -9.88
C ASP A 100 8.36 -4.20 -11.09
N ALA A 101 8.67 -4.71 -12.28
CA ALA A 101 8.05 -4.24 -13.51
C ALA A 101 6.65 -4.84 -13.67
N ILE A 102 5.72 -4.02 -14.18
CA ILE A 102 4.38 -4.49 -14.48
C ILE A 102 4.40 -5.48 -15.64
N GLU A 103 3.59 -6.54 -15.54
CA GLU A 103 3.48 -7.53 -16.61
C GLU A 103 2.13 -8.23 -16.57
N ASN A 104 1.76 -8.84 -17.69
CA ASN A 104 0.60 -9.72 -17.76
C ASN A 104 1.00 -11.09 -17.23
N LYS A 105 0.26 -11.57 -16.25
CA LYS A 105 0.49 -12.86 -15.60
C LYS A 105 -0.31 -13.96 -16.28
N LEU A 106 0.16 -15.20 -16.16
CA LEU A 106 -0.51 -16.35 -16.75
C LEU A 106 -1.91 -16.61 -16.18
N TRP A 107 -2.21 -16.06 -15.00
CA TRP A 107 -3.51 -16.22 -14.35
C TRP A 107 -4.51 -15.11 -14.68
N GLY A 108 -4.30 -14.39 -15.77
CA GLY A 108 -5.28 -13.44 -16.30
C GLY A 108 -5.29 -12.08 -15.62
N MET A 109 -4.19 -11.71 -15.01
CA MET A 109 -4.03 -10.43 -14.30
C MET A 109 -2.88 -9.63 -14.88
N ARG A 110 -3.02 -8.32 -14.90
CA ARG A 110 -1.89 -7.42 -15.14
C ARG A 110 -1.46 -6.84 -13.80
N GLU A 111 -0.23 -7.15 -13.38
CA GLU A 111 0.21 -6.91 -12.00
C GLU A 111 1.61 -6.35 -11.92
N PHE A 112 1.84 -5.59 -10.86
CA PHE A 112 3.17 -5.31 -10.34
C PHE A 112 3.14 -5.45 -8.82
N ALA A 113 4.31 -5.47 -8.19
CA ALA A 113 4.41 -5.57 -6.74
C ALA A 113 5.39 -4.56 -6.20
N ILE A 114 5.13 -4.10 -4.98
CA ILE A 114 6.10 -3.37 -4.19
C ILE A 114 6.36 -4.09 -2.88
N VAL A 115 7.53 -3.89 -2.32
CA VAL A 115 7.83 -4.21 -0.94
C VAL A 115 8.17 -2.90 -0.25
N ASP A 116 7.46 -2.58 0.81
CA ASP A 116 7.71 -1.33 1.52
C ASP A 116 8.90 -1.44 2.47
N GLU A 117 9.19 -0.37 3.21
CA GLU A 117 10.34 -0.31 4.11
C GLU A 117 10.28 -1.32 5.27
N ASP A 118 9.08 -1.80 5.58
CA ASP A 118 8.86 -2.78 6.65
C ASP A 118 8.75 -4.22 6.13
N GLY A 119 9.03 -4.41 4.84
CA GLY A 119 8.97 -5.74 4.25
C GLY A 119 7.56 -6.20 3.89
N ASN A 120 6.58 -5.32 3.91
CA ASN A 120 5.22 -5.65 3.49
C ASN A 120 5.16 -5.78 1.97
N LEU A 121 4.65 -6.91 1.49
CA LEU A 121 4.45 -7.14 0.06
C LEU A 121 3.07 -6.69 -0.37
N LEU A 122 2.99 -5.72 -1.25
CA LEU A 122 1.75 -5.29 -1.89
C LEU A 122 1.77 -5.74 -3.34
N ARG A 123 0.86 -6.65 -3.68
CA ARG A 123 0.59 -6.98 -5.08
C ARG A 123 -0.57 -6.15 -5.57
N ILE A 124 -0.42 -5.54 -6.72
CA ILE A 124 -1.40 -4.59 -7.26
C ILE A 124 -1.73 -5.00 -8.67
N GLY A 125 -3.01 -5.25 -8.94
CA GLY A 125 -3.37 -5.78 -10.23
C GLY A 125 -4.80 -5.48 -10.67
N GLN A 126 -5.01 -5.63 -11.98
CA GLN A 126 -6.31 -5.57 -12.60
C GLN A 126 -6.60 -6.86 -13.36
N VAL A 127 -7.87 -7.17 -13.52
CA VAL A 127 -8.30 -8.29 -14.35
C VAL A 127 -8.10 -7.90 -15.82
N LEU A 128 -7.49 -8.79 -16.58
CA LEU A 128 -7.34 -8.62 -18.03
C LEU A 128 -8.63 -8.88 -18.78
#